data_1c57f8845e8e40657cca41e1e328fe15
#
_entry.id   1c57f8845e8e40657cca41e1e328fe15
#
_cell.length_a   1.000
_cell.length_b   1.000
_cell.length_c   1.000
_cell.angle_alpha   90.00
_cell.angle_beta   90.00
_cell.angle_gamma   90.00
#
_symmetry.space_group_name_H-M   'P 1'
#
loop_
_entity.id
_entity.type
_entity.pdbx_description
1 polymer ?
#
loop_
_entity_poly.entity_id
_entity_poly.type
_entity_poly.pdbx_seq_one_letter_code
_entity_poly.pdbx_strand_id
1 'polypeptide(L)'
;KYLNNHQNRKQAPNENLARELMELFTLGEGEGYDEDDIKEGARCLTGYTVEDHDFTFNSRNHDTGQKRIFGRSGYYDGDDFVDLIFTRPNVAKFIVNKLYRYFVNDLPHGKTADSKKFTISISNLLKRKNWELKPILKTIFLSEHFYDDSNMQAIIKSPVQLIVQATRSL
;
A
#
# COMPACT_ATOMS: atom_id res chain seq x y z
N LYS A 1 15.09 -7.19 -4.79
CA LYS A 1 15.27 -8.65 -5.12
C LYS A 1 14.00 -9.45 -4.86
N TYR A 2 13.26 -9.23 -3.75
CA TYR A 2 12.08 -10.03 -3.37
C TYR A 2 10.99 -10.06 -4.47
N LEU A 3 10.69 -8.90 -5.09
CA LEU A 3 9.67 -8.78 -6.14
C LEU A 3 10.23 -8.83 -7.57
N ASN A 4 11.45 -9.34 -7.74
CA ASN A 4 12.12 -9.58 -9.03
C ASN A 4 12.24 -8.34 -9.95
N ASN A 5 12.10 -7.12 -9.47
CA ASN A 5 12.16 -5.93 -10.30
C ASN A 5 13.53 -5.72 -10.98
N HIS A 6 14.62 -6.33 -10.44
CA HIS A 6 15.93 -6.35 -11.10
C HIS A 6 15.93 -7.09 -12.45
N GLN A 7 14.91 -7.91 -12.71
CA GLN A 7 14.68 -8.60 -13.99
C GLN A 7 13.75 -7.82 -14.92
N ASN A 8 13.14 -6.72 -14.43
CA ASN A 8 12.16 -5.92 -15.18
C ASN A 8 12.87 -5.04 -16.20
N ARG A 9 12.75 -5.39 -17.50
CA ARG A 9 13.39 -4.73 -18.62
C ARG A 9 12.37 -4.45 -19.72
N LYS A 10 12.61 -3.41 -20.53
CA LYS A 10 11.71 -3.03 -21.63
C LYS A 10 11.38 -4.13 -22.63
N GLN A 11 12.31 -5.10 -22.83
CA GLN A 11 12.10 -6.24 -23.74
C GLN A 11 11.27 -7.37 -23.10
N ALA A 12 11.24 -7.43 -21.78
CA ALA A 12 10.53 -8.43 -20.99
C ALA A 12 10.09 -7.80 -19.65
N PRO A 13 9.01 -6.99 -19.65
CA PRO A 13 8.50 -6.42 -18.42
C PRO A 13 8.08 -7.49 -17.41
N ASN A 14 8.42 -7.28 -16.15
CA ASN A 14 8.05 -8.15 -15.04
C ASN A 14 7.01 -7.46 -14.16
N GLU A 15 5.85 -8.06 -14.06
CA GLU A 15 4.66 -7.46 -13.43
C GLU A 15 4.66 -7.54 -11.90
N ASN A 16 5.52 -8.36 -11.29
CA ASN A 16 5.42 -8.68 -9.86
C ASN A 16 5.40 -7.42 -8.98
N LEU A 17 6.35 -6.49 -9.18
CA LEU A 17 6.38 -5.27 -8.36
C LEU A 17 5.16 -4.38 -8.62
N ALA A 18 4.73 -4.21 -9.86
CA ALA A 18 3.56 -3.38 -10.20
C ALA A 18 2.28 -3.97 -9.60
N ARG A 19 2.11 -5.29 -9.71
CA ARG A 19 0.97 -6.02 -9.13
C ARG A 19 0.94 -5.87 -7.62
N GLU A 20 2.02 -6.18 -6.93
CA GLU A 20 2.10 -6.07 -5.48
C GLU A 20 1.92 -4.63 -4.97
N LEU A 21 2.45 -3.66 -5.71
CA LEU A 21 2.27 -2.25 -5.38
C LEU A 21 0.79 -1.85 -5.39
N MET A 22 0.02 -2.32 -6.37
CA MET A 22 -1.42 -2.06 -6.44
C MET A 22 -2.22 -2.95 -5.48
N GLU A 23 -1.98 -4.25 -5.47
CA GLU A 23 -2.80 -5.21 -4.70
C GLU A 23 -2.53 -5.15 -3.20
N LEU A 24 -1.26 -5.24 -2.79
CA LEU A 24 -0.91 -5.39 -1.38
C LEU A 24 -0.56 -4.09 -0.67
N PHE A 25 -0.12 -3.07 -1.41
CA PHE A 25 0.41 -1.86 -0.75
C PHE A 25 -0.47 -0.63 -0.87
N THR A 26 -1.34 -0.53 -1.91
CA THR A 26 -2.03 0.75 -2.16
C THR A 26 -3.53 0.67 -2.43
N LEU A 27 -4.01 -0.21 -3.30
CA LEU A 27 -5.40 -0.22 -3.75
C LEU A 27 -6.21 -1.36 -3.12
N GLY A 28 -5.64 -2.55 -3.07
CA GLY A 28 -6.31 -3.80 -2.73
C GLY A 28 -6.61 -4.65 -3.96
N GLU A 29 -6.66 -5.96 -3.79
CA GLU A 29 -6.92 -6.92 -4.87
C GLU A 29 -8.24 -6.64 -5.56
N GLY A 30 -8.21 -6.47 -6.89
CA GLY A 30 -9.40 -6.20 -7.73
C GLY A 30 -10.03 -4.81 -7.58
N GLU A 31 -9.39 -3.88 -6.88
CA GLU A 31 -9.97 -2.59 -6.49
C GLU A 31 -9.48 -1.43 -7.38
N GLY A 32 -10.16 -1.23 -8.52
CA GLY A 32 -10.02 -0.01 -9.31
C GLY A 32 -8.83 0.04 -10.27
N TYR A 33 -8.32 -1.11 -10.68
CA TYR A 33 -7.35 -1.34 -11.75
C TYR A 33 -7.70 -2.62 -12.49
N ASP A 34 -7.12 -2.84 -13.66
CA ASP A 34 -7.21 -4.05 -14.45
C ASP A 34 -5.83 -4.63 -14.79
N GLU A 35 -5.80 -5.77 -15.49
CA GLU A 35 -4.54 -6.43 -15.89
C GLU A 35 -3.70 -5.58 -16.84
N ASP A 36 -4.30 -4.72 -17.62
CA ASP A 36 -3.57 -3.82 -18.53
C ASP A 36 -2.91 -2.69 -17.74
N ASP A 37 -3.54 -2.19 -16.67
CA ASP A 37 -2.91 -1.24 -15.73
C ASP A 37 -1.66 -1.84 -15.06
N ILE A 38 -1.70 -3.15 -14.72
CA ILE A 38 -0.55 -3.85 -14.14
C ILE A 38 0.60 -3.95 -15.15
N LYS A 39 0.30 -4.36 -16.39
CA LYS A 39 1.31 -4.46 -17.46
C LYS A 39 1.95 -3.11 -17.77
N GLU A 40 1.14 -2.07 -17.86
CA GLU A 40 1.62 -0.71 -18.11
C GLU A 40 2.41 -0.15 -16.90
N GLY A 41 1.99 -0.46 -15.68
CA GLY A 41 2.75 -0.17 -14.47
C GLY A 41 4.10 -0.90 -14.42
N ALA A 42 4.16 -2.16 -14.86
CA ALA A 42 5.40 -2.90 -15.01
C ALA A 42 6.36 -2.22 -16.01
N ARG A 43 5.84 -1.70 -17.13
CA ARG A 43 6.59 -0.91 -18.11
C ARG A 43 7.16 0.37 -17.50
N CYS A 44 6.41 1.05 -16.62
CA CYS A 44 6.89 2.22 -15.89
C CYS A 44 8.09 1.89 -14.99
N LEU A 45 8.08 0.70 -14.37
CA LEU A 45 9.11 0.26 -13.42
C LEU A 45 10.29 -0.45 -14.07
N THR A 46 10.35 -0.51 -15.42
CA THR A 46 11.50 -1.07 -16.13
C THR A 46 12.76 -0.22 -15.90
N GLY A 47 13.91 -0.89 -15.79
CA GLY A 47 15.20 -0.23 -15.57
C GLY A 47 15.50 0.17 -14.11
N TYR A 48 14.52 0.11 -13.21
CA TYR A 48 14.75 0.30 -11.78
C TYR A 48 15.36 -0.97 -11.19
N THR A 49 16.58 -0.89 -10.66
CA THR A 49 17.33 -2.06 -10.17
C THR A 49 18.11 -1.73 -8.90
N VAL A 50 18.80 -2.73 -8.38
CA VAL A 50 19.69 -2.61 -7.22
C VAL A 50 21.04 -3.20 -7.60
N GLU A 51 22.09 -2.41 -7.53
CA GLU A 51 23.50 -2.81 -7.71
C GLU A 51 24.25 -2.50 -6.40
N ASP A 52 25.06 -3.43 -5.93
CA ASP A 52 25.85 -3.28 -4.69
C ASP A 52 25.05 -2.76 -3.46
N HIS A 53 23.79 -3.20 -3.34
CA HIS A 53 22.82 -2.80 -2.31
C HIS A 53 22.21 -1.40 -2.48
N ASP A 54 22.64 -0.62 -3.46
CA ASP A 54 22.12 0.72 -3.73
C ASP A 54 21.11 0.71 -4.90
N PHE A 55 20.18 1.66 -4.85
CA PHE A 55 19.25 1.89 -5.94
C PHE A 55 19.99 2.40 -7.17
N THR A 56 19.70 1.80 -8.32
CA THR A 56 20.27 2.21 -9.61
C THR A 56 19.18 2.26 -10.67
N PHE A 57 19.20 3.30 -11.50
CA PHE A 57 18.34 3.42 -12.67
C PHE A 57 19.12 3.18 -13.96
N ASN A 58 18.80 2.08 -14.66
CA ASN A 58 19.40 1.75 -15.95
C ASN A 58 18.49 2.20 -17.09
N SER A 59 18.76 3.39 -17.64
CA SER A 59 18.00 4.01 -18.73
C SER A 59 17.93 3.19 -20.01
N ARG A 60 18.94 2.34 -20.29
CA ARG A 60 18.95 1.45 -21.47
C ARG A 60 17.90 0.36 -21.39
N ASN A 61 17.55 -0.04 -20.17
CA ASN A 61 16.53 -1.06 -19.87
C ASN A 61 15.15 -0.46 -19.62
N HIS A 62 15.04 0.87 -19.52
CA HIS A 62 13.77 1.55 -19.29
C HIS A 62 12.94 1.67 -20.57
N ASP A 63 11.63 1.45 -20.46
CA ASP A 63 10.64 1.66 -21.52
C ASP A 63 10.16 3.12 -21.52
N THR A 64 10.63 3.88 -22.51
CA THR A 64 10.27 5.28 -22.70
C THR A 64 9.02 5.50 -23.57
N GLY A 65 8.37 4.40 -24.00
CA GLY A 65 7.15 4.48 -24.82
C GLY A 65 5.95 5.04 -24.07
N GLN A 66 4.96 5.48 -24.83
CA GLN A 66 3.68 5.89 -24.26
C GLN A 66 3.00 4.71 -23.55
N LYS A 67 2.39 4.98 -22.40
CA LYS A 67 1.70 4.01 -21.55
C LYS A 67 0.29 4.52 -21.25
N ARG A 68 -0.62 3.60 -20.94
CA ARG A 68 -2.00 3.95 -20.54
C ARG A 68 -2.32 3.30 -19.21
N ILE A 69 -2.45 4.12 -18.15
CA ILE A 69 -2.70 3.66 -16.79
C ILE A 69 -3.94 4.38 -16.24
N PHE A 70 -4.88 3.63 -15.66
CA PHE A 70 -6.15 4.15 -15.15
C PHE A 70 -6.90 5.03 -16.16
N GLY A 71 -6.84 4.62 -17.46
CA GLY A 71 -7.47 5.36 -18.55
C GLY A 71 -6.74 6.62 -19.01
N ARG A 72 -5.60 6.98 -18.41
CA ARG A 72 -4.78 8.14 -18.77
C ARG A 72 -3.59 7.69 -19.61
N SER A 73 -3.30 8.40 -20.69
CA SER A 73 -2.15 8.12 -21.57
C SER A 73 -1.05 9.16 -21.34
N GLY A 74 0.20 8.70 -21.27
CA GLY A 74 1.38 9.56 -21.07
C GLY A 74 2.68 8.79 -21.20
N TYR A 75 3.81 9.50 -21.10
CA TYR A 75 5.16 8.93 -21.06
C TYR A 75 5.61 8.78 -19.61
N TYR A 76 5.00 7.84 -18.92
CA TYR A 76 5.13 7.66 -17.48
C TYR A 76 6.37 6.83 -17.13
N ASP A 77 7.08 7.27 -16.08
CA ASP A 77 8.12 6.50 -15.39
C ASP A 77 7.60 5.90 -14.07
N GLY A 78 8.50 5.42 -13.21
CA GLY A 78 8.12 4.79 -11.94
C GLY A 78 7.55 5.78 -10.94
N ASP A 79 8.04 7.01 -10.89
CA ASP A 79 7.55 8.05 -9.99
C ASP A 79 6.16 8.52 -10.45
N ASP A 80 5.97 8.74 -11.76
CA ASP A 80 4.67 9.04 -12.35
C ASP A 80 3.63 7.96 -12.05
N PHE A 81 4.06 6.68 -12.11
CA PHE A 81 3.17 5.55 -11.79
C PHE A 81 2.70 5.58 -10.33
N VAL A 82 3.60 5.86 -9.40
CA VAL A 82 3.24 6.04 -7.99
C VAL A 82 2.28 7.22 -7.83
N ASP A 83 2.56 8.35 -8.45
CA ASP A 83 1.69 9.53 -8.41
C ASP A 83 0.29 9.23 -8.96
N LEU A 84 0.20 8.50 -10.07
CA LEU A 84 -1.08 8.04 -10.64
C LEU A 84 -1.86 7.16 -9.67
N ILE A 85 -1.21 6.22 -8.98
CA ILE A 85 -1.84 5.41 -7.94
C ILE A 85 -2.43 6.30 -6.84
N PHE A 86 -1.68 7.28 -6.35
CA PHE A 86 -2.14 8.19 -5.30
C PHE A 86 -3.27 9.14 -5.73
N THR A 87 -3.56 9.26 -7.03
CA THR A 87 -4.79 9.92 -7.50
C THR A 87 -6.05 9.09 -7.27
N ARG A 88 -5.93 7.78 -7.01
CA ARG A 88 -7.09 6.90 -6.86
C ARG A 88 -7.80 7.14 -5.51
N PRO A 89 -9.13 7.18 -5.50
CA PRO A 89 -9.90 7.57 -4.31
C PRO A 89 -9.79 6.56 -3.15
N ASN A 90 -9.56 5.28 -3.46
CA ASN A 90 -9.54 4.18 -2.49
C ASN A 90 -8.19 3.99 -1.77
N VAL A 91 -7.08 4.56 -2.24
CA VAL A 91 -5.75 4.40 -1.63
C VAL A 91 -5.75 4.79 -0.14
N ALA A 92 -6.28 5.97 0.18
CA ALA A 92 -6.30 6.42 1.58
C ALA A 92 -7.13 5.50 2.48
N LYS A 93 -8.26 5.00 1.97
CA LYS A 93 -9.11 4.04 2.69
C LYS A 93 -8.38 2.70 2.90
N PHE A 94 -7.67 2.22 1.89
CA PHE A 94 -6.89 0.99 1.97
C PHE A 94 -5.79 1.10 3.04
N ILE A 95 -4.97 2.15 2.98
CA ILE A 95 -3.89 2.40 3.94
C ILE A 95 -4.44 2.53 5.36
N VAL A 96 -5.48 3.36 5.56
CA VAL A 96 -6.09 3.54 6.89
C VAL A 96 -6.71 2.25 7.41
N ASN A 97 -7.32 1.43 6.55
CA ASN A 97 -7.84 0.13 6.95
C ASN A 97 -6.73 -0.81 7.45
N LYS A 98 -5.57 -0.81 6.79
CA LYS A 98 -4.41 -1.59 7.26
C LYS A 98 -3.91 -1.09 8.61
N LEU A 99 -3.79 0.24 8.79
CA LEU A 99 -3.40 0.82 10.08
C LEU A 99 -4.42 0.50 11.18
N TYR A 100 -5.71 0.59 10.88
CA TYR A 100 -6.78 0.26 11.80
C TYR A 100 -6.71 -1.21 12.25
N ARG A 101 -6.59 -2.12 11.30
CA ARG A 101 -6.47 -3.55 11.59
C ARG A 101 -5.23 -3.89 12.41
N TYR A 102 -4.14 -3.19 12.18
CA TYR A 102 -2.88 -3.45 12.87
C TYR A 102 -2.86 -2.87 14.29
N PHE A 103 -3.45 -1.69 14.52
CA PHE A 103 -3.31 -0.97 15.78
C PHE A 103 -4.56 -0.95 16.65
N VAL A 104 -5.75 -1.05 16.06
CA VAL A 104 -7.02 -0.84 16.77
C VAL A 104 -7.80 -2.14 16.91
N ASN A 105 -8.25 -2.69 15.79
CA ASN A 105 -9.11 -3.88 15.82
C ASN A 105 -9.07 -4.61 14.48
N ASP A 106 -8.70 -5.89 14.51
CA ASP A 106 -8.74 -6.78 13.34
C ASP A 106 -10.10 -7.47 13.27
N LEU A 107 -11.11 -6.75 12.82
CA LEU A 107 -12.48 -7.24 12.72
C LEU A 107 -12.61 -8.33 11.64
N PRO A 108 -12.73 -9.63 12.02
CA PRO A 108 -12.79 -10.73 11.03
C PRO A 108 -14.11 -10.76 10.25
N HIS A 109 -15.18 -10.16 10.77
CA HIS A 109 -16.54 -10.25 10.21
C HIS A 109 -17.13 -8.91 9.76
N GLY A 110 -16.29 -7.95 9.44
CA GLY A 110 -16.71 -6.65 8.92
C GLY A 110 -16.75 -5.54 9.97
N LYS A 111 -16.71 -4.34 9.46
CA LYS A 111 -16.65 -3.14 10.28
C LYS A 111 -18.02 -2.79 10.84
N THR A 112 -18.07 -2.43 12.11
CA THR A 112 -19.23 -1.75 12.71
C THR A 112 -19.49 -0.40 12.02
N ALA A 113 -20.68 0.18 12.20
CA ALA A 113 -21.00 1.50 11.66
C ALA A 113 -20.00 2.56 12.16
N ASP A 114 -19.59 2.47 13.43
CA ASP A 114 -18.65 3.43 14.03
C ASP A 114 -17.23 3.26 13.52
N SER A 115 -16.73 2.03 13.38
CA SER A 115 -15.42 1.79 12.78
C SER A 115 -15.37 2.23 11.31
N LYS A 116 -16.47 2.11 10.55
CA LYS A 116 -16.57 2.64 9.18
C LYS A 116 -16.49 4.16 9.16
N LYS A 117 -17.28 4.86 10.01
CA LYS A 117 -17.24 6.32 10.12
C LYS A 117 -15.85 6.80 10.53
N PHE A 118 -15.23 6.15 11.52
CA PHE A 118 -13.90 6.48 11.99
C PHE A 118 -12.87 6.34 10.87
N THR A 119 -12.79 5.19 10.20
CA THR A 119 -11.83 4.96 9.14
C THR A 119 -12.02 5.88 7.93
N ILE A 120 -13.25 6.27 7.59
CA ILE A 120 -13.53 7.28 6.56
C ILE A 120 -12.99 8.65 6.99
N SER A 121 -13.24 9.08 8.24
CA SER A 121 -12.73 10.35 8.78
C SER A 121 -11.20 10.41 8.74
N ILE A 122 -10.53 9.35 9.20
CA ILE A 122 -9.07 9.23 9.18
C ILE A 122 -8.53 9.21 7.74
N SER A 123 -9.22 8.55 6.80
CA SER A 123 -8.82 8.53 5.38
C SER A 123 -8.86 9.93 4.76
N ASN A 124 -9.89 10.70 5.09
CA ASN A 124 -10.00 12.09 4.65
C ASN A 124 -8.92 12.97 5.31
N LEU A 125 -8.58 12.71 6.57
CA LEU A 125 -7.49 13.41 7.26
C LEU A 125 -6.14 13.09 6.60
N LEU A 126 -5.87 11.83 6.24
CA LEU A 126 -4.63 11.40 5.57
C LEU A 126 -4.42 12.19 4.27
N LYS A 127 -5.46 12.32 3.43
CA LYS A 127 -5.40 13.13 2.21
C LYS A 127 -5.10 14.60 2.51
N ARG A 128 -5.79 15.21 3.51
CA ARG A 128 -5.56 16.61 3.90
C ARG A 128 -4.18 16.87 4.49
N LYS A 129 -3.55 15.85 5.09
CA LYS A 129 -2.19 15.90 5.66
C LYS A 129 -1.11 15.47 4.67
N ASN A 130 -1.44 15.48 3.36
CA ASN A 130 -0.50 15.14 2.29
C ASN A 130 0.23 13.80 2.54
N TRP A 131 -0.53 12.78 2.96
CA TRP A 131 -0.06 11.41 3.20
C TRP A 131 0.94 11.25 4.36
N GLU A 132 1.12 12.26 5.22
CA GLU A 132 1.93 12.15 6.42
C GLU A 132 1.28 11.22 7.44
N LEU A 133 1.99 10.14 7.83
CA LEU A 133 1.45 9.13 8.76
C LEU A 133 1.50 9.57 10.22
N LYS A 134 2.48 10.38 10.63
CA LYS A 134 2.63 10.80 12.03
C LYS A 134 1.40 11.47 12.63
N PRO A 135 0.78 12.50 11.99
CA PRO A 135 -0.45 13.10 12.50
C PRO A 135 -1.62 12.11 12.51
N ILE A 136 -1.65 11.16 11.56
CA ILE A 136 -2.71 10.15 11.48
C ILE A 136 -2.62 9.19 12.66
N LEU A 137 -1.47 8.62 12.92
CA LEU A 137 -1.24 7.72 14.06
C LEU A 137 -1.52 8.44 15.38
N LYS A 138 -1.07 9.71 15.52
CA LYS A 138 -1.39 10.52 16.70
C LYS A 138 -2.90 10.68 16.89
N THR A 139 -3.64 10.97 15.82
CA THR A 139 -5.11 11.10 15.89
C THR A 139 -5.77 9.77 16.26
N ILE A 140 -5.30 8.65 15.71
CA ILE A 140 -5.83 7.32 16.04
C ILE A 140 -5.62 7.04 17.54
N PHE A 141 -4.39 7.15 18.05
CA PHE A 141 -4.05 6.78 19.43
C PHE A 141 -4.60 7.72 20.49
N LEU A 142 -4.95 8.96 20.15
CA LEU A 142 -5.56 9.93 21.07
C LEU A 142 -7.08 9.99 20.94
N SER A 143 -7.70 9.18 20.07
CA SER A 143 -9.15 9.18 19.88
C SER A 143 -9.85 8.38 20.99
N GLU A 144 -11.05 8.80 21.39
CA GLU A 144 -11.92 8.00 22.25
C GLU A 144 -12.19 6.62 21.65
N HIS A 145 -12.37 6.56 20.31
CA HIS A 145 -12.60 5.31 19.59
C HIS A 145 -11.50 4.26 19.81
N PHE A 146 -10.24 4.67 19.99
CA PHE A 146 -9.14 3.74 20.27
C PHE A 146 -9.31 3.04 21.64
N TYR A 147 -9.91 3.74 22.61
CA TYR A 147 -10.13 3.26 23.98
C TYR A 147 -11.54 2.72 24.21
N ASP A 148 -12.38 2.62 23.20
CA ASP A 148 -13.68 1.95 23.32
C ASP A 148 -13.51 0.50 23.80
N ASP A 149 -14.40 0.05 24.69
CA ASP A 149 -14.40 -1.31 25.23
C ASP A 149 -14.40 -2.37 24.12
N SER A 150 -15.08 -2.10 23.00
CA SER A 150 -15.12 -2.98 21.83
C SER A 150 -13.77 -3.12 21.11
N ASN A 151 -12.85 -2.20 21.32
CA ASN A 151 -11.50 -2.19 20.71
C ASN A 151 -10.43 -2.62 21.72
N MET A 152 -10.73 -2.56 23.00
CA MET A 152 -9.80 -2.99 24.04
C MET A 152 -9.62 -4.53 23.99
N GLN A 153 -8.37 -4.97 23.91
CA GLN A 153 -8.00 -6.39 23.81
C GLN A 153 -8.60 -7.15 22.60
N ALA A 154 -9.02 -6.43 21.56
CA ALA A 154 -9.65 -6.99 20.37
C ALA A 154 -8.66 -7.64 19.39
N ILE A 155 -7.37 -7.27 19.45
CA ILE A 155 -6.36 -7.82 18.54
C ILE A 155 -5.92 -9.20 19.01
N ILE A 156 -6.15 -10.21 18.18
CA ILE A 156 -5.69 -11.57 18.41
C ILE A 156 -4.22 -11.68 18.02
N LYS A 157 -3.38 -12.15 18.95
CA LYS A 157 -1.97 -12.35 18.69
C LYS A 157 -1.74 -13.44 17.64
N SER A 158 -0.85 -13.17 16.71
CA SER A 158 -0.39 -14.22 15.80
C SER A 158 0.34 -15.34 16.57
N PRO A 159 0.44 -16.57 16.04
CA PRO A 159 1.19 -17.65 16.68
C PRO A 159 2.62 -17.25 17.05
N VAL A 160 3.30 -16.52 16.18
CA VAL A 160 4.66 -16.02 16.42
C VAL A 160 4.71 -15.03 17.60
N GLN A 161 3.79 -14.06 17.62
CA GLN A 161 3.67 -13.11 18.74
C GLN A 161 3.41 -13.81 20.07
N LEU A 162 2.53 -14.81 20.07
CA LEU A 162 2.20 -15.58 21.27
C LEU A 162 3.42 -16.34 21.80
N ILE A 163 4.15 -17.05 20.93
CA ILE A 163 5.36 -17.82 21.31
C ILE A 163 6.44 -16.88 21.81
N VAL A 164 6.76 -15.81 21.09
CA VAL A 164 7.79 -14.84 21.48
C VAL A 164 7.44 -14.18 22.81
N GLN A 165 6.17 -13.85 23.04
CA GLN A 165 5.76 -13.25 24.31
C GLN A 165 5.87 -14.27 25.47
N ALA A 166 5.42 -15.51 25.27
CA ALA A 166 5.53 -16.55 26.29
C ALA A 166 6.99 -16.79 26.67
N THR A 167 7.90 -16.91 25.68
CA THR A 167 9.35 -17.12 25.96
C THR A 167 10.04 -15.91 26.60
N ARG A 168 9.52 -14.70 26.41
CA ARG A 168 10.07 -13.48 27.07
C ARG A 168 9.52 -13.26 28.48
N SER A 169 8.43 -13.92 28.83
CA SER A 169 7.76 -13.81 30.13
C SER A 169 8.22 -14.88 31.13
N LEU A 170 8.99 -15.88 30.64
CA LEU A 170 9.65 -16.93 31.44
C LEU A 170 11.07 -16.50 31.82
#